data_dcfd9541825d8866d69909c1c01941d6
#
_entry.id   dcfd9541825d8866d69909c1c01941d6
#
_cell.length_a   1.000
_cell.length_b   1.000
_cell.length_c   1.000
_cell.angle_alpha   90.00
_cell.angle_beta   90.00
_cell.angle_gamma   90.00
#
_symmetry.space_group_name_H-M   'P 1'
#
loop_
_entity.id
_entity.type
_entity.pdbx_description
1 polymer ?
#
loop_
_entity_poly.entity_id
_entity_poly.type
_entity_poly.pdbx_seq_one_letter_code
_entity_poly.pdbx_strand_id
1 'polypeptide(L)'
;MTTESTVKSAMTIFMLVKTTRSWLDKTIDERFAWGDAVLEPILKKHAENVSLRFYDVEFYTARVTDIFVWEAKDRHAYEMLVEDLRETDMWDGYFEIVEILAGVENAYADNYNRKTLASA
;
A
#
# COMPACT_ATOMS: atom_id res chain seq x y z
N MET A 1 16.10 17.17 10.56
CA MET A 1 14.78 16.57 10.83
C MET A 1 14.33 15.74 9.65
N THR A 2 13.96 14.58 9.90
CA THR A 2 13.54 13.67 8.85
C THR A 2 12.15 14.02 8.32
N THR A 3 11.94 13.73 7.03
CA THR A 3 10.63 13.86 6.41
C THR A 3 9.93 12.51 6.33
N GLU A 4 10.45 11.53 7.02
CA GLU A 4 9.87 10.20 7.03
C GLU A 4 8.48 10.19 7.64
N SER A 5 7.76 9.13 7.34
CA SER A 5 6.43 8.94 7.87
C SER A 5 6.41 9.00 9.39
N THR A 6 5.37 9.62 9.95
CA THR A 6 5.15 9.63 11.38
C THR A 6 4.49 8.35 11.86
N VAL A 7 4.13 7.46 10.95
CA VAL A 7 3.49 6.19 11.31
C VAL A 7 4.52 5.29 11.99
N LYS A 8 4.20 4.89 13.22
CA LYS A 8 4.98 3.84 13.87
C LYS A 8 4.38 2.51 13.40
N SER A 9 5.11 1.86 12.50
CA SER A 9 4.62 0.64 11.88
C SER A 9 4.66 -0.53 12.85
N ALA A 10 3.53 -1.22 12.97
CA ALA A 10 3.45 -2.50 13.66
C ALA A 10 3.30 -3.63 12.66
N MET A 11 2.90 -3.33 11.44
CA MET A 11 2.80 -4.33 10.38
C MET A 11 2.96 -3.67 9.02
N THR A 12 3.52 -4.44 8.09
CA THR A 12 3.68 -4.03 6.70
C THR A 12 2.83 -4.95 5.83
N ILE A 13 2.05 -4.36 4.94
CA ILE A 13 1.18 -5.12 4.04
C ILE A 13 1.64 -4.88 2.61
N PHE A 14 1.97 -5.96 1.92
CA PHE A 14 2.35 -5.93 0.50
C PHE A 14 1.13 -6.34 -0.30
N MET A 15 0.52 -5.38 -0.96
CA MET A 15 -0.68 -5.60 -1.76
C MET A 15 -0.30 -5.61 -3.23
N LEU A 16 -0.28 -6.80 -3.80
CA LEU A 16 0.12 -7.03 -5.18
C LEU A 16 -1.11 -6.89 -6.06
N VAL A 17 -1.03 -5.99 -7.04
CA VAL A 17 -2.20 -5.65 -7.87
C VAL A 17 -1.85 -5.67 -9.35
N LYS A 18 -2.88 -5.79 -10.17
CA LYS A 18 -2.74 -5.71 -11.62
C LYS A 18 -3.76 -4.71 -12.16
N THR A 19 -3.29 -3.76 -12.96
CA THR A 19 -4.20 -2.78 -13.57
C THR A 19 -5.14 -3.48 -14.53
N THR A 20 -6.37 -2.99 -14.58
CA THR A 20 -7.43 -3.56 -15.41
C THR A 20 -7.54 -2.81 -16.73
N ARG A 21 -8.34 -3.39 -17.65
CA ARG A 21 -8.64 -2.74 -18.92
C ARG A 21 -9.28 -1.36 -18.69
N SER A 22 -10.17 -1.26 -17.70
CA SER A 22 -10.83 0.01 -17.39
C SER A 22 -9.84 1.11 -17.03
N TRP A 23 -8.79 0.76 -16.31
CA TRP A 23 -7.72 1.71 -15.98
C TRP A 23 -6.92 2.07 -17.21
N LEU A 24 -6.55 1.05 -18.01
CA LEU A 24 -5.70 1.25 -19.18
C LEU A 24 -6.40 2.04 -20.29
N ASP A 25 -7.72 2.03 -20.33
CA ASP A 25 -8.50 2.80 -21.30
C ASP A 25 -8.57 4.29 -20.96
N LYS A 26 -8.16 4.67 -19.74
CA LYS A 26 -8.12 6.09 -19.36
C LYS A 26 -6.88 6.74 -19.95
N THR A 27 -6.98 8.04 -20.22
CA THR A 27 -5.81 8.83 -20.58
C THR A 27 -4.92 9.03 -19.37
N ILE A 28 -3.68 9.42 -19.60
CA ILE A 28 -2.75 9.71 -18.50
C ILE A 28 -3.32 10.79 -17.58
N ASP A 29 -3.85 11.86 -18.16
CA ASP A 29 -4.42 12.95 -17.37
C ASP A 29 -5.62 12.46 -16.53
N GLU A 30 -6.47 11.61 -17.10
CA GLU A 30 -7.59 11.04 -16.35
C GLU A 30 -7.14 10.19 -15.18
N ARG A 31 -6.06 9.42 -15.35
CA ARG A 31 -5.52 8.59 -14.27
C ARG A 31 -5.04 9.44 -13.10
N PHE A 32 -4.27 10.49 -13.39
CA PHE A 32 -3.78 11.37 -12.34
C PHE A 32 -4.91 12.16 -11.69
N ALA A 33 -5.89 12.61 -12.48
CA ALA A 33 -7.05 13.33 -11.93
C ALA A 33 -7.83 12.43 -10.96
N TRP A 34 -8.02 11.16 -11.31
CA TRP A 34 -8.69 10.21 -10.44
C TRP A 34 -7.89 9.99 -9.15
N GLY A 35 -6.58 9.84 -9.24
CA GLY A 35 -5.74 9.70 -8.08
C GLY A 35 -5.86 10.87 -7.12
N ASP A 36 -5.84 12.08 -7.66
CA ASP A 36 -5.95 13.29 -6.86
C ASP A 36 -7.34 13.44 -6.23
N ALA A 37 -8.38 13.07 -6.97
CA ALA A 37 -9.75 13.26 -6.51
C ALA A 37 -10.21 12.17 -5.54
N VAL A 38 -9.71 10.94 -5.69
CA VAL A 38 -10.23 9.78 -4.96
C VAL A 38 -9.22 9.20 -3.98
N LEU A 39 -7.99 8.93 -4.41
CA LEU A 39 -7.01 8.28 -3.54
C LEU A 39 -6.39 9.25 -2.53
N GLU A 40 -6.01 10.45 -2.97
CA GLU A 40 -5.33 11.38 -2.11
C GLU A 40 -6.15 11.73 -0.85
N PRO A 41 -7.45 12.01 -0.94
CA PRO A 41 -8.24 12.28 0.27
C PRO A 41 -8.26 11.11 1.25
N ILE A 42 -8.30 9.89 0.75
CA ILE A 42 -8.27 8.69 1.60
C ILE A 42 -6.92 8.57 2.29
N LEU A 43 -5.83 8.77 1.55
CA LEU A 43 -4.49 8.72 2.12
C LEU A 43 -4.31 9.78 3.21
N LYS A 44 -4.82 10.98 2.97
CA LYS A 44 -4.74 12.06 3.96
C LYS A 44 -5.57 11.76 5.21
N LYS A 45 -6.75 11.19 5.03
CA LYS A 45 -7.63 10.82 6.15
C LYS A 45 -6.94 9.86 7.10
N HIS A 46 -6.14 8.94 6.57
CA HIS A 46 -5.50 7.89 7.35
C HIS A 46 -4.01 8.15 7.62
N ALA A 47 -3.49 9.33 7.30
CA ALA A 47 -2.05 9.60 7.29
C ALA A 47 -1.37 9.41 8.64
N GLU A 48 -2.08 9.61 9.75
CA GLU A 48 -1.50 9.43 11.09
C GLU A 48 -1.30 7.94 11.42
N ASN A 49 -2.02 7.05 10.78
CA ASN A 49 -2.07 5.64 11.15
C ASN A 49 -1.54 4.71 10.07
N VAL A 50 -1.54 5.15 8.82
CA VAL A 50 -1.09 4.32 7.69
C VAL A 50 -0.35 5.19 6.69
N SER A 51 0.77 4.69 6.20
CA SER A 51 1.49 5.34 5.11
C SER A 51 1.62 4.37 3.94
N LEU A 52 1.86 4.92 2.75
CA LEU A 52 1.94 4.16 1.51
C LEU A 52 3.28 4.38 0.83
N ARG A 53 3.86 3.28 0.33
CA ARG A 53 4.90 3.32 -0.68
C ARG A 53 4.38 2.53 -1.87
N PHE A 54 4.50 3.10 -3.06
CA PHE A 54 3.94 2.52 -4.27
C PHE A 54 5.07 2.16 -5.22
N TYR A 55 5.05 0.92 -5.72
CA TYR A 55 6.09 0.42 -6.61
C TYR A 55 5.50 -0.05 -7.92
N ASP A 56 6.08 0.42 -9.03
CA ASP A 56 5.79 -0.10 -10.37
C ASP A 56 6.69 -1.31 -10.60
N VAL A 57 6.11 -2.47 -10.84
CA VAL A 57 6.89 -3.71 -11.00
C VAL A 57 6.70 -4.36 -12.37
N GLU A 58 5.87 -3.78 -13.23
CA GLU A 58 5.58 -4.38 -14.54
C GLU A 58 6.80 -4.49 -15.45
N PHE A 59 7.90 -3.80 -15.13
CA PHE A 59 9.13 -3.90 -15.90
C PHE A 59 9.81 -5.26 -15.72
N TYR A 60 9.52 -5.96 -14.63
CA TYR A 60 10.26 -7.14 -14.23
C TYR A 60 9.40 -8.37 -14.01
N THR A 61 8.08 -8.25 -14.11
CA THR A 61 7.16 -9.37 -13.94
C THR A 61 5.90 -9.13 -14.77
N ALA A 62 5.31 -10.22 -15.24
CA ALA A 62 4.04 -10.16 -15.95
C ALA A 62 2.86 -10.49 -15.04
N ARG A 63 3.13 -10.96 -13.81
CA ARG A 63 2.09 -11.45 -12.92
C ARG A 63 1.28 -10.30 -12.30
N VAL A 64 1.95 -9.22 -11.95
CA VAL A 64 1.31 -8.02 -11.37
C VAL A 64 1.93 -6.78 -11.98
N THR A 65 1.24 -5.65 -11.88
CA THR A 65 1.77 -4.39 -12.42
C THR A 65 2.34 -3.51 -11.32
N ASP A 66 1.81 -3.57 -10.11
CA ASP A 66 2.17 -2.64 -9.05
C ASP A 66 2.07 -3.32 -7.69
N ILE A 67 2.77 -2.76 -6.71
CA ILE A 67 2.67 -3.18 -5.32
C ILE A 67 2.42 -1.95 -4.46
N PHE A 68 1.32 -1.97 -3.71
CA PHE A 68 1.07 -0.99 -2.65
C PHE A 68 1.69 -1.56 -1.38
N VAL A 69 2.65 -0.86 -0.81
CA VAL A 69 3.26 -1.26 0.46
C VAL A 69 2.71 -0.34 1.54
N TRP A 70 1.84 -0.90 2.37
CA TRP A 70 1.20 -0.16 3.45
C TRP A 70 1.92 -0.40 4.76
N GLU A 71 2.34 0.69 5.43
CA GLU A 71 2.87 0.62 6.78
C GLU A 71 1.77 1.06 7.72
N ALA A 72 1.31 0.17 8.59
CA ALA A 72 0.17 0.46 9.47
C ALA A 72 0.58 0.38 10.93
N LYS A 73 0.03 1.27 11.75
CA LYS A 73 0.33 1.26 13.18
C LYS A 73 -0.26 0.04 13.88
N ASP A 74 -1.35 -0.50 13.33
CA ASP A 74 -1.96 -1.73 13.83
C ASP A 74 -2.91 -2.30 12.78
N ARG A 75 -3.43 -3.49 13.07
CA ARG A 75 -4.35 -4.21 12.19
C ARG A 75 -5.61 -3.39 11.89
N HIS A 76 -6.16 -2.78 12.92
CA HIS A 76 -7.41 -2.01 12.77
C HIS A 76 -7.23 -0.82 11.82
N ALA A 77 -6.09 -0.11 11.93
CA ALA A 77 -5.81 1.03 11.07
C ALA A 77 -5.81 0.62 9.60
N TYR A 78 -5.19 -0.53 9.29
CA TYR A 78 -5.18 -1.04 7.94
C TYR A 78 -6.58 -1.40 7.46
N GLU A 79 -7.36 -2.06 8.32
CA GLU A 79 -8.73 -2.47 7.96
C GLU A 79 -9.61 -1.26 7.63
N MET A 80 -9.48 -0.19 8.41
CA MET A 80 -10.27 1.01 8.16
C MET A 80 -9.87 1.70 6.85
N LEU A 81 -8.58 1.70 6.52
CA LEU A 81 -8.12 2.19 5.22
C LEU A 81 -8.74 1.36 4.09
N VAL A 82 -8.68 0.05 4.20
CA VAL A 82 -9.20 -0.85 3.16
C VAL A 82 -10.70 -0.66 2.96
N GLU A 83 -11.45 -0.44 4.05
CA GLU A 83 -12.89 -0.19 3.92
C GLU A 83 -13.16 1.03 3.03
N ASP A 84 -12.37 2.09 3.20
CA ASP A 84 -12.52 3.27 2.35
C ASP A 84 -12.12 2.97 0.89
N LEU A 85 -11.03 2.22 0.70
CA LEU A 85 -10.58 1.86 -0.65
C LEU A 85 -11.62 1.01 -1.38
N ARG A 86 -12.29 0.13 -0.67
CA ARG A 86 -13.28 -0.78 -1.26
C ARG A 86 -14.54 -0.05 -1.73
N GLU A 87 -14.77 1.17 -1.26
CA GLU A 87 -15.88 2.00 -1.71
C GLU A 87 -15.56 2.76 -3.00
N THR A 88 -14.36 2.55 -3.56
CA THR A 88 -13.91 3.24 -4.77
C THR A 88 -13.63 2.25 -5.89
N ASP A 89 -13.41 2.78 -7.10
CA ASP A 89 -13.02 1.96 -8.24
C ASP A 89 -11.59 1.40 -8.12
N MET A 90 -10.82 1.83 -7.11
CA MET A 90 -9.51 1.26 -6.88
C MET A 90 -9.60 -0.25 -6.67
N TRP A 91 -10.56 -0.70 -5.85
CA TRP A 91 -10.67 -2.10 -5.46
C TRP A 91 -11.44 -2.88 -6.52
N ASP A 92 -10.75 -3.73 -7.24
CA ASP A 92 -11.28 -4.60 -8.31
C ASP A 92 -11.83 -3.88 -9.54
N GLY A 93 -11.92 -2.56 -9.51
CA GLY A 93 -12.31 -1.78 -10.67
C GLY A 93 -11.12 -1.44 -11.53
N TYR A 94 -10.21 -0.63 -10.99
CA TYR A 94 -8.99 -0.24 -11.71
C TYR A 94 -7.80 -1.12 -11.39
N PHE A 95 -7.81 -1.78 -10.22
CA PHE A 95 -6.75 -2.70 -9.83
C PHE A 95 -7.38 -4.00 -9.37
N GLU A 96 -6.96 -5.08 -10.00
CA GLU A 96 -7.28 -6.42 -9.52
C GLU A 96 -6.35 -6.71 -8.33
N ILE A 97 -6.91 -7.12 -7.20
CA ILE A 97 -6.12 -7.47 -6.02
C ILE A 97 -5.68 -8.93 -6.20
N VAL A 98 -4.42 -9.11 -6.55
CA VAL A 98 -3.90 -10.44 -6.90
C VAL A 98 -3.50 -11.23 -5.66
N GLU A 99 -2.81 -10.55 -4.73
CA GLU A 99 -2.30 -11.21 -3.54
C GLU A 99 -2.01 -10.17 -2.46
N ILE A 100 -2.25 -10.53 -1.21
CA ILE A 100 -1.92 -9.66 -0.08
C ILE A 100 -1.05 -10.46 0.87
N LEU A 101 0.14 -9.92 1.18
CA LEU A 101 1.08 -10.52 2.12
C LEU A 101 1.31 -9.52 3.24
N ALA A 102 1.14 -9.96 4.48
CA ALA A 102 1.37 -9.08 5.62
C ALA A 102 2.46 -9.67 6.51
N GLY A 103 3.27 -8.80 7.08
CA GLY A 103 4.35 -9.24 7.94
C GLY A 103 4.67 -8.23 9.01
N VAL A 104 5.47 -8.67 9.97
CA VAL A 104 5.96 -7.84 11.06
C VAL A 104 7.48 -7.81 10.93
N GLU A 105 8.03 -6.62 10.82
CA GLU A 105 9.47 -6.46 10.62
C GLU A 105 10.24 -7.00 11.82
N ASN A 106 11.21 -7.87 11.54
CA ASN A 106 12.14 -8.39 12.53
C ASN A 106 11.50 -9.07 13.75
N ALA A 107 10.29 -9.60 13.60
CA ALA A 107 9.58 -10.23 14.71
C ALA A 107 10.37 -11.41 15.31
N TYR A 108 11.07 -12.16 14.46
CA TYR A 108 11.85 -13.32 14.91
C TYR A 108 13.01 -12.88 15.82
N ALA A 109 13.80 -11.90 15.37
CA ALA A 109 14.92 -11.40 16.16
C ALA A 109 14.43 -10.74 17.44
N ASP A 110 13.31 -10.01 17.35
CA ASP A 110 12.71 -9.33 18.49
C ASP A 110 12.28 -10.32 19.56
N ASN A 111 11.66 -11.43 19.16
CA ASN A 111 11.22 -12.46 20.09
C ASN A 111 12.38 -13.06 20.89
N TYR A 112 13.54 -13.18 20.27
CA TYR A 112 14.72 -13.76 20.91
C TYR A 112 15.68 -12.71 21.48
N ASN A 113 15.28 -11.45 21.44
CA ASN A 113 16.10 -10.33 21.90
C ASN A 113 17.47 -10.35 21.25
N ARG A 114 17.50 -10.52 19.93
CA ARG A 114 18.73 -10.61 19.14
C ARG A 114 18.81 -9.45 18.17
N LYS A 115 20.04 -9.23 17.68
CA LYS A 115 20.30 -8.23 16.65
C LYS A 115 19.59 -8.64 15.34
N THR A 116 19.01 -7.67 14.66
CA THR A 116 18.35 -7.92 13.37
C THR A 116 19.38 -8.15 12.27
N LEU A 117 18.95 -8.83 11.19
CA LEU A 117 19.84 -9.10 10.05
C LEU A 117 20.24 -7.84 9.31
N ALA A 118 19.36 -6.87 9.27
CA ALA A 118 19.55 -5.63 8.52
C ALA A 118 19.36 -4.42 9.43
N SER A 119 20.16 -4.38 10.50
CA SER A 119 20.09 -3.20 11.38
C SER A 119 20.76 -2.03 10.67
N ALA A 120 20.04 -0.93 10.64
CA ALA A 120 20.55 0.31 10.08
C ALA A 120 21.47 1.01 11.08
#